data_5d23e2ffe6de5683ce5672566382f189
#
_entry.id   5d23e2ffe6de5683ce5672566382f189
#
_cell.length_a   1.000
_cell.length_b   1.000
_cell.length_c   1.000
_cell.angle_alpha   90.00
_cell.angle_beta   90.00
_cell.angle_gamma   90.00
#
_symmetry.space_group_name_H-M   'P 1'
#
loop_
_entity.id
_entity.type
_entity.pdbx_description
1 polymer ?
#
loop_
_entity_poly.entity_id
_entity_poly.type
_entity_poly.pdbx_seq_one_letter_code
_entity_poly.pdbx_strand_id
1 'polypeptide(L)'
;MYLDRKMLKPQIHHLKAITSLGMASCINQIAIAAVQIVMNNILRYYGSISVYGSDIPIACVGIVSKVNMVFLAICIGISQGAQPIWGFNYGARKFDRVRQTYKYSATACTIIAVIFFLCFQFFPHQIVGMFGGGSDLYFKFAENYLRIFMLLTFANGIQPMSAGFFTSIGKAGLGIIMSLTRQVIF
;
A
#
# COMPACT_ATOMS: atom_id res chain seq x y z
N MET A 1 -19.91 5.65 29.88
CA MET A 1 -20.65 5.74 28.61
C MET A 1 -21.72 4.67 28.67
N TYR A 2 -23.00 5.01 28.94
CA TYR A 2 -24.09 4.04 29.02
C TYR A 2 -24.65 3.83 27.61
N LEU A 3 -24.60 2.60 27.12
CA LEU A 3 -25.24 2.20 25.87
C LEU A 3 -26.76 2.08 26.11
N ASP A 4 -27.50 3.06 25.65
CA ASP A 4 -28.97 3.02 25.67
C ASP A 4 -29.46 2.09 24.52
N ARG A 5 -30.44 1.22 24.81
CA ARG A 5 -31.07 0.33 23.80
C ARG A 5 -31.67 1.08 22.60
N LYS A 6 -31.99 2.37 22.78
CA LYS A 6 -32.45 3.23 21.68
C LYS A 6 -31.35 3.55 20.65
N MET A 7 -30.06 3.51 21.04
CA MET A 7 -28.92 3.72 20.15
C MET A 7 -28.64 2.52 19.23
N LEU A 8 -29.19 1.35 19.56
CA LEU A 8 -29.02 0.13 18.75
C LEU A 8 -29.97 0.06 17.55
N LYS A 9 -30.92 1.00 17.40
CA LYS A 9 -31.78 1.05 16.21
C LYS A 9 -30.98 1.62 15.05
N PRO A 10 -30.79 0.85 13.94
CA PRO A 10 -30.07 1.33 12.79
C PRO A 10 -30.85 2.49 12.14
N GLN A 11 -30.23 3.67 12.11
CA GLN A 11 -30.77 4.83 11.39
C GLN A 11 -30.31 4.76 9.94
N ILE A 12 -31.26 4.78 8.99
CA ILE A 12 -31.01 4.64 7.54
C ILE A 12 -30.00 5.68 7.03
N HIS A 13 -30.02 6.89 7.60
CA HIS A 13 -29.07 7.94 7.22
C HIS A 13 -27.60 7.55 7.54
N HIS A 14 -27.35 7.02 8.74
CA HIS A 14 -26.02 6.55 9.11
C HIS A 14 -25.60 5.30 8.35
N LEU A 15 -26.53 4.38 8.11
CA LEU A 15 -26.29 3.19 7.27
C LEU A 15 -25.85 3.59 5.86
N LYS A 16 -26.51 4.56 5.23
CA LYS A 16 -26.17 5.04 3.88
C LYS A 16 -24.75 5.64 3.84
N ALA A 17 -24.37 6.43 4.84
CA ALA A 17 -23.03 6.99 4.93
C ALA A 17 -21.96 5.92 5.15
N ILE A 18 -22.19 4.95 6.04
CA ILE A 18 -21.28 3.85 6.33
C ILE A 18 -21.11 2.96 5.08
N THR A 19 -22.22 2.63 4.41
CA THR A 19 -22.19 1.80 3.21
C THR A 19 -21.47 2.50 2.07
N SER A 20 -21.68 3.80 1.86
CA SER A 20 -20.99 4.57 0.83
C SER A 20 -19.47 4.59 1.03
N LEU A 21 -19.02 4.78 2.28
CA LEU A 21 -17.59 4.75 2.62
C LEU A 21 -17.00 3.33 2.51
N GLY A 22 -17.76 2.32 2.95
CA GLY A 22 -17.35 0.92 2.86
C GLY A 22 -17.29 0.39 1.43
N MET A 23 -18.25 0.77 0.57
CA MET A 23 -18.24 0.42 -0.85
C MET A 23 -16.99 0.91 -1.58
N ALA A 24 -16.51 2.11 -1.26
CA ALA A 24 -15.29 2.64 -1.82
C ALA A 24 -14.07 1.74 -1.53
N SER A 25 -13.94 1.31 -0.26
CA SER A 25 -12.88 0.38 0.15
C SER A 25 -13.05 -1.00 -0.48
N CYS A 26 -14.29 -1.47 -0.62
CA CYS A 26 -14.60 -2.76 -1.27
C CYS A 26 -14.20 -2.75 -2.75
N ILE A 27 -14.56 -1.72 -3.51
CA ILE A 27 -14.18 -1.56 -4.91
C ILE A 27 -12.66 -1.54 -5.05
N ASN A 28 -11.97 -0.84 -4.16
CA ASN A 28 -10.51 -0.80 -4.15
C ASN A 28 -9.90 -2.20 -3.94
N GLN A 29 -10.43 -2.99 -3.01
CA GLN A 29 -9.95 -4.36 -2.77
C GLN A 29 -10.24 -5.31 -3.93
N ILE A 30 -11.40 -5.17 -4.58
CA ILE A 30 -11.74 -5.93 -5.79
C ILE A 30 -10.76 -5.60 -6.92
N ALA A 31 -10.43 -4.31 -7.10
CA ALA A 31 -9.46 -3.88 -8.11
C ALA A 31 -8.06 -4.48 -7.85
N ILE A 32 -7.60 -4.48 -6.58
CA ILE A 32 -6.32 -5.12 -6.20
C ILE A 32 -6.35 -6.61 -6.54
N ALA A 33 -7.42 -7.31 -6.17
CA ALA A 33 -7.56 -8.75 -6.43
C ALA A 33 -7.56 -9.05 -7.94
N ALA A 34 -8.27 -8.24 -8.74
CA ALA A 34 -8.30 -8.39 -10.19
C ALA A 34 -6.91 -8.22 -10.81
N VAL A 35 -6.16 -7.18 -10.41
CA VAL A 35 -4.78 -6.95 -10.87
C VAL A 35 -3.89 -8.13 -10.48
N GLN A 36 -4.02 -8.67 -9.27
CA GLN A 36 -3.24 -9.82 -8.81
C GLN A 36 -3.52 -11.08 -9.64
N ILE A 37 -4.78 -11.33 -9.99
CA ILE A 37 -5.16 -12.47 -10.85
C ILE A 37 -4.55 -12.32 -12.24
N VAL A 38 -4.67 -11.14 -12.85
CA VAL A 38 -4.10 -10.86 -14.18
C VAL A 38 -2.58 -11.01 -14.15
N MET A 39 -1.91 -10.45 -13.14
CA MET A 39 -0.47 -10.55 -12.96
C MET A 39 -0.02 -12.01 -12.87
N ASN A 40 -0.68 -12.82 -12.04
CA ASN A 40 -0.34 -14.23 -11.87
C ASN A 40 -0.53 -15.03 -13.18
N ASN A 41 -1.57 -14.74 -13.96
CA ASN A 41 -1.80 -15.39 -15.25
C ASN A 41 -0.71 -15.01 -16.28
N ILE A 42 -0.34 -13.74 -16.34
CA ILE A 42 0.72 -13.24 -17.22
C ILE A 42 2.06 -13.89 -16.85
N LEU A 43 2.38 -13.90 -15.56
CA LEU A 43 3.63 -14.51 -15.07
C LEU A 43 3.70 -16.00 -15.37
N ARG A 44 2.58 -16.72 -15.24
CA ARG A 44 2.49 -18.13 -15.58
C ARG A 44 2.72 -18.37 -17.07
N TYR A 45 2.06 -17.59 -17.92
CA TYR A 45 2.18 -17.70 -19.38
C TYR A 45 3.60 -17.40 -19.85
N TYR A 46 4.15 -16.24 -19.52
CA TYR A 46 5.50 -15.85 -19.93
C TYR A 46 6.59 -16.68 -19.23
N GLY A 47 6.36 -17.10 -18.00
CA GLY A 47 7.25 -18.00 -17.28
C GLY A 47 7.40 -19.33 -17.99
N SER A 48 6.30 -19.94 -18.47
CA SER A 48 6.32 -21.23 -19.17
C SER A 48 7.09 -21.21 -20.50
N ILE A 49 7.18 -20.04 -21.13
CA ILE A 49 7.92 -19.84 -22.40
C ILE A 49 9.40 -19.47 -22.14
N SER A 50 9.71 -19.04 -20.91
CA SER A 50 11.06 -18.60 -20.53
C SER A 50 11.90 -19.74 -19.95
N VAL A 51 13.22 -19.49 -19.83
CA VAL A 51 14.18 -20.41 -19.20
C VAL A 51 13.87 -20.67 -17.72
N TYR A 52 13.05 -19.80 -17.09
CA TYR A 52 12.73 -19.85 -15.67
C TYR A 52 11.56 -20.78 -15.31
N GLY A 53 10.76 -21.23 -16.30
CA GLY A 53 9.56 -22.02 -16.05
C GLY A 53 8.41 -21.20 -15.42
N SER A 54 7.26 -21.83 -15.18
CA SER A 54 6.07 -21.16 -14.62
C SER A 54 6.17 -20.86 -13.13
N ASP A 55 6.93 -21.66 -12.37
CA ASP A 55 6.89 -21.67 -10.91
C ASP A 55 7.83 -20.63 -10.29
N ILE A 56 9.02 -20.44 -10.86
CA ILE A 56 10.01 -19.50 -10.35
C ILE A 56 9.49 -18.06 -10.35
N PRO A 57 8.93 -17.50 -11.46
CA PRO A 57 8.42 -16.15 -11.45
C PRO A 57 7.30 -15.91 -10.43
N ILE A 58 6.37 -16.86 -10.31
CA ILE A 58 5.25 -16.76 -9.37
C ILE A 58 5.75 -16.75 -7.92
N ALA A 59 6.67 -17.66 -7.58
CA ALA A 59 7.27 -17.74 -6.25
C ALA A 59 8.03 -16.45 -5.90
N CYS A 60 8.84 -15.94 -6.82
CA CYS A 60 9.62 -14.70 -6.63
C CYS A 60 8.72 -13.48 -6.45
N VAL A 61 7.67 -13.33 -7.27
CA VAL A 61 6.69 -12.24 -7.13
C VAL A 61 5.97 -12.32 -5.81
N GLY A 62 5.62 -13.53 -5.35
CA GLY A 62 5.03 -13.75 -4.03
C GLY A 62 5.90 -13.25 -2.89
N ILE A 63 7.22 -13.52 -2.95
CA ILE A 63 8.17 -13.05 -1.93
C ILE A 63 8.34 -11.53 -1.99
N VAL A 64 8.58 -10.97 -3.17
CA VAL A 64 8.75 -9.52 -3.34
C VAL A 64 7.49 -8.78 -2.90
N SER A 65 6.29 -9.31 -3.15
CA SER A 65 5.03 -8.75 -2.66
C SER A 65 4.96 -8.74 -1.12
N LYS A 66 5.42 -9.81 -0.45
CA LYS A 66 5.48 -9.85 1.02
C LYS A 66 6.46 -8.82 1.59
N VAL A 67 7.62 -8.67 0.98
CA VAL A 67 8.62 -7.67 1.35
C VAL A 67 8.05 -6.25 1.18
N ASN A 68 7.39 -5.99 0.05
CA ASN A 68 6.71 -4.72 -0.20
C ASN A 68 5.57 -4.46 0.81
N MET A 69 4.85 -5.50 1.23
CA MET A 69 3.80 -5.39 2.24
C MET A 69 4.34 -4.92 3.59
N VAL A 70 5.52 -5.38 4.01
CA VAL A 70 6.19 -4.91 5.24
C VAL A 70 6.51 -3.42 5.13
N PHE A 71 7.09 -2.99 4.01
CA PHE A 71 7.37 -1.58 3.76
C PHE A 71 6.10 -0.72 3.79
N LEU A 72 5.05 -1.14 3.07
CA LEU A 72 3.77 -0.42 3.04
C LEU A 72 3.10 -0.38 4.40
N ALA A 73 3.18 -1.44 5.21
CA ALA A 73 2.61 -1.48 6.55
C ALA A 73 3.19 -0.38 7.45
N ILE A 74 4.49 -0.11 7.35
CA ILE A 74 5.14 0.98 8.11
C ILE A 74 4.62 2.35 7.63
N CYS A 75 4.57 2.58 6.32
CA CYS A 75 4.06 3.83 5.75
C CYS A 75 2.58 4.07 6.09
N ILE A 76 1.75 3.02 6.02
CA ILE A 76 0.34 3.07 6.41
C ILE A 76 0.21 3.34 7.91
N GLY A 77 1.05 2.73 8.75
CA GLY A 77 1.07 2.98 10.20
C GLY A 77 1.35 4.45 10.54
N ILE A 78 2.32 5.07 9.89
CA ILE A 78 2.61 6.51 10.03
C ILE A 78 1.41 7.34 9.59
N SER A 79 0.81 7.00 8.44
CA SER A 79 -0.38 7.68 7.93
C SER A 79 -1.55 7.60 8.91
N GLN A 80 -1.86 6.41 9.41
CA GLN A 80 -2.95 6.19 10.36
C GLN A 80 -2.73 6.91 11.69
N GLY A 81 -1.48 6.95 12.19
CA GLY A 81 -1.12 7.72 13.37
C GLY A 81 -1.28 9.24 13.20
N ALA A 82 -1.06 9.76 11.98
CA ALA A 82 -1.19 11.16 11.68
C ALA A 82 -2.65 11.59 11.37
N GLN A 83 -3.53 10.69 10.94
CA GLN A 83 -4.92 10.99 10.57
C GLN A 83 -5.72 11.75 11.64
N PRO A 84 -5.71 11.33 12.93
CA PRO A 84 -6.44 12.07 13.97
C PRO A 84 -5.93 13.50 14.12
N ILE A 85 -4.60 13.71 13.98
CA ILE A 85 -3.99 15.03 14.10
C ILE A 85 -4.43 15.92 12.95
N TRP A 86 -4.42 15.39 11.71
CA TRP A 86 -4.90 16.14 10.54
C TRP A 86 -6.38 16.48 10.65
N GLY A 87 -7.24 15.51 10.97
CA GLY A 87 -8.68 15.72 11.09
C GLY A 87 -9.05 16.73 12.16
N PHE A 88 -8.47 16.61 13.35
CA PHE A 88 -8.73 17.53 14.46
C PHE A 88 -8.27 18.98 14.15
N ASN A 89 -7.04 19.16 13.67
CA ASN A 89 -6.52 20.48 13.36
C ASN A 89 -7.20 21.12 12.15
N TYR A 90 -7.62 20.31 11.17
CA TYR A 90 -8.39 20.78 10.02
C TYR A 90 -9.77 21.29 10.46
N GLY A 91 -10.48 20.53 11.29
CA GLY A 91 -11.77 20.96 11.87
C GLY A 91 -11.65 22.22 12.74
N ALA A 92 -10.52 22.37 13.47
CA ALA A 92 -10.21 23.56 14.27
C ALA A 92 -9.64 24.73 13.42
N ARG A 93 -9.60 24.62 12.09
CA ARG A 93 -9.07 25.61 11.13
C ARG A 93 -7.59 26.00 11.38
N LYS A 94 -6.83 25.14 12.05
CA LYS A 94 -5.38 25.33 12.31
C LYS A 94 -4.56 24.77 11.16
N PHE A 95 -4.66 25.37 9.98
CA PHE A 95 -4.05 24.86 8.74
C PHE A 95 -2.52 24.77 8.78
N ASP A 96 -1.87 25.65 9.53
CA ASP A 96 -0.41 25.60 9.68
C ASP A 96 0.04 24.31 10.39
N ARG A 97 -0.69 23.88 11.43
CA ARG A 97 -0.42 22.61 12.11
C ARG A 97 -0.68 21.40 11.21
N VAL A 98 -1.74 21.45 10.41
CA VAL A 98 -2.04 20.42 9.42
C VAL A 98 -0.88 20.27 8.43
N ARG A 99 -0.41 21.42 7.87
CA ARG A 99 0.70 21.45 6.92
C ARG A 99 2.02 20.94 7.54
N GLN A 100 2.29 21.34 8.77
CA GLN A 100 3.47 20.93 9.51
C GLN A 100 3.47 19.43 9.78
N THR A 101 2.36 18.89 10.30
CA THR A 101 2.22 17.45 10.56
C THR A 101 2.31 16.65 9.26
N TYR A 102 1.71 17.13 8.16
CA TYR A 102 1.83 16.49 6.85
C TYR A 102 3.30 16.44 6.39
N LYS A 103 4.03 17.54 6.50
CA LYS A 103 5.46 17.58 6.16
C LYS A 103 6.28 16.58 6.98
N TYR A 104 6.07 16.52 8.30
CA TYR A 104 6.82 15.58 9.14
C TYR A 104 6.50 14.13 8.79
N SER A 105 5.23 13.79 8.57
CA SER A 105 4.84 12.45 8.15
C SER A 105 5.41 12.10 6.78
N ALA A 106 5.39 13.04 5.81
CA ALA A 106 5.98 12.86 4.49
C ALA A 106 7.49 12.63 4.57
N THR A 107 8.19 13.44 5.35
CA THR A 107 9.63 13.28 5.57
C THR A 107 9.96 11.94 6.20
N ALA A 108 9.21 11.51 7.22
CA ALA A 108 9.41 10.21 7.86
C ALA A 108 9.19 9.06 6.86
N CYS A 109 8.10 9.08 6.07
CA CYS A 109 7.86 8.08 5.02
C CYS A 109 8.97 8.09 3.96
N THR A 110 9.47 9.27 3.57
CA THR A 110 10.55 9.38 2.58
C THR A 110 11.86 8.80 3.12
N ILE A 111 12.22 9.10 4.38
CA ILE A 111 13.41 8.53 5.01
C ILE A 111 13.33 7.00 5.04
N ILE A 112 12.19 6.45 5.45
CA ILE A 112 11.96 5.01 5.47
C ILE A 112 12.05 4.44 4.06
N ALA A 113 11.44 5.09 3.06
CA ALA A 113 11.51 4.67 1.67
C ALA A 113 12.95 4.64 1.14
N VAL A 114 13.78 5.63 1.50
CA VAL A 114 15.21 5.66 1.15
C VAL A 114 15.96 4.49 1.79
N ILE A 115 15.73 4.23 3.09
CA ILE A 115 16.37 3.13 3.80
C ILE A 115 16.01 1.79 3.15
N PHE A 116 14.73 1.54 2.91
CA PHE A 116 14.26 0.32 2.26
C PHE A 116 14.80 0.19 0.84
N PHE A 117 14.80 1.28 0.06
CA PHE A 117 15.37 1.30 -1.27
C PHE A 117 16.86 0.90 -1.27
N LEU A 118 17.65 1.48 -0.38
CA LEU A 118 19.06 1.11 -0.24
C LEU A 118 19.23 -0.36 0.16
N CYS A 119 18.44 -0.84 1.13
CA CYS A 119 18.46 -2.25 1.51
C CYS A 119 18.15 -3.17 0.32
N PHE A 120 17.14 -2.85 -0.50
CA PHE A 120 16.76 -3.65 -1.66
C PHE A 120 17.78 -3.61 -2.80
N GLN A 121 18.54 -2.51 -2.93
CA GLN A 121 19.58 -2.40 -3.95
C GLN A 121 20.89 -3.08 -3.54
N PHE A 122 21.28 -2.97 -2.27
CA PHE A 122 22.58 -3.48 -1.81
C PHE A 122 22.51 -4.93 -1.28
N PHE A 123 21.37 -5.33 -0.72
CA PHE A 123 21.22 -6.64 -0.06
C PHE A 123 20.09 -7.52 -0.63
N PRO A 124 19.86 -7.56 -1.96
CA PRO A 124 18.74 -8.32 -2.52
C PRO A 124 18.87 -9.83 -2.27
N HIS A 125 20.09 -10.39 -2.37
CA HIS A 125 20.36 -11.81 -2.15
C HIS A 125 19.98 -12.24 -0.73
N GLN A 126 20.41 -11.48 0.27
CA GLN A 126 20.12 -11.76 1.68
C GLN A 126 18.62 -11.69 1.96
N ILE A 127 17.95 -10.68 1.40
CA ILE A 127 16.52 -10.49 1.59
C ILE A 127 15.72 -11.64 0.99
N VAL A 128 16.05 -12.05 -0.25
CA VAL A 128 15.39 -13.20 -0.89
C VAL A 128 15.68 -14.49 -0.13
N GLY A 129 16.94 -14.70 0.31
CA GLY A 129 17.37 -15.86 1.08
C GLY A 129 16.66 -16.03 2.43
N MET A 130 16.18 -14.95 3.05
CA MET A 130 15.38 -15.01 4.28
C MET A 130 13.99 -15.65 4.08
N PHE A 131 13.46 -15.61 2.87
CA PHE A 131 12.12 -16.11 2.55
C PHE A 131 12.10 -17.50 1.90
N GLY A 132 13.26 -18.02 1.50
CA GLY A 132 13.37 -19.35 0.92
C GLY A 132 14.69 -19.57 0.19
N GLY A 133 15.02 -20.84 -0.04
CA GLY A 133 16.14 -21.28 -0.88
C GLY A 133 15.64 -21.82 -2.22
N GLY A 134 16.42 -21.66 -3.26
CA GLY A 134 16.10 -22.16 -4.60
C GLY A 134 17.36 -22.38 -5.42
N SER A 135 17.19 -22.69 -6.71
CA SER A 135 18.28 -22.80 -7.67
C SER A 135 18.93 -21.44 -7.95
N ASP A 136 20.14 -21.43 -8.53
CA ASP A 136 20.81 -20.19 -8.94
C ASP A 136 19.93 -19.35 -9.89
N LEU A 137 19.13 -19.98 -10.73
CA LEU A 137 18.17 -19.32 -11.60
C LEU A 137 17.08 -18.59 -10.81
N TYR A 138 16.62 -19.16 -9.70
CA TYR A 138 15.65 -18.54 -8.81
C TYR A 138 16.21 -17.25 -8.19
N PHE A 139 17.41 -17.31 -7.61
CA PHE A 139 18.05 -16.12 -7.02
C PHE A 139 18.29 -15.03 -8.05
N LYS A 140 18.81 -15.39 -9.23
CA LYS A 140 19.06 -14.44 -10.31
C LYS A 140 17.78 -13.73 -10.77
N PHE A 141 16.67 -14.44 -10.91
CA PHE A 141 15.39 -13.85 -11.27
C PHE A 141 14.86 -12.97 -10.13
N ALA A 142 14.85 -13.48 -8.89
CA ALA A 142 14.31 -12.79 -7.73
C ALA A 142 15.05 -11.49 -7.43
N GLU A 143 16.38 -11.46 -7.51
CA GLU A 143 17.20 -10.27 -7.31
C GLU A 143 16.92 -9.19 -8.35
N ASN A 144 16.89 -9.56 -9.64
CA ASN A 144 16.59 -8.64 -10.72
C ASN A 144 15.16 -8.08 -10.59
N TYR A 145 14.20 -8.96 -10.32
CA TYR A 145 12.82 -8.55 -10.14
C TYR A 145 12.66 -7.61 -8.93
N LEU A 146 13.29 -7.94 -7.79
CA LEU A 146 13.26 -7.10 -6.58
C LEU A 146 13.85 -5.72 -6.85
N ARG A 147 14.99 -5.63 -7.52
CA ARG A 147 15.65 -4.36 -7.86
C ARG A 147 14.77 -3.49 -8.75
N ILE A 148 14.19 -4.06 -9.81
CA ILE A 148 13.34 -3.33 -10.75
C ILE A 148 12.04 -2.90 -10.07
N PHE A 149 11.35 -3.83 -9.40
CA PHE A 149 10.06 -3.56 -8.76
C PHE A 149 10.18 -2.51 -7.65
N MET A 150 11.25 -2.56 -6.86
CA MET A 150 11.46 -1.64 -5.75
C MET A 150 12.06 -0.29 -6.17
N LEU A 151 12.35 -0.09 -7.45
CA LEU A 151 12.86 1.19 -7.96
C LEU A 151 11.84 2.34 -7.72
N LEU A 152 10.55 2.02 -7.77
CA LEU A 152 9.44 2.95 -7.53
C LEU A 152 8.97 3.01 -6.06
N THR A 153 9.76 2.47 -5.12
CA THR A 153 9.42 2.44 -3.68
C THR A 153 9.09 3.83 -3.13
N PHE A 154 9.75 4.89 -3.63
CA PHE A 154 9.45 6.27 -3.23
C PHE A 154 8.02 6.69 -3.53
N ALA A 155 7.53 6.39 -4.72
CA ALA A 155 6.17 6.69 -5.12
C ALA A 155 5.16 5.89 -4.30
N ASN A 156 5.46 4.61 -4.06
CA ASN A 156 4.64 3.70 -3.27
C ASN A 156 4.51 4.11 -1.78
N GLY A 157 5.52 4.77 -1.18
CA GLY A 157 5.49 5.21 0.22
C GLY A 157 4.64 6.46 0.44
N ILE A 158 4.70 7.44 -0.46
CA ILE A 158 4.01 8.73 -0.31
C ILE A 158 2.51 8.61 -0.60
N GLN A 159 2.12 7.74 -1.50
CA GLN A 159 0.76 7.62 -1.98
C GLN A 159 -0.25 7.19 -0.89
N PRO A 160 -0.03 6.13 -0.06
CA PRO A 160 -0.95 5.76 1.01
C PRO A 160 -1.12 6.89 2.05
N MET A 161 -0.05 7.64 2.29
CA MET A 161 -0.07 8.77 3.20
C MET A 161 -0.95 9.91 2.66
N SER A 162 -0.82 10.24 1.37
CA SER A 162 -1.65 11.26 0.73
C SER A 162 -3.12 10.85 0.68
N ALA A 163 -3.41 9.60 0.37
CA ALA A 163 -4.77 9.05 0.40
C ALA A 163 -5.38 9.14 1.82
N GLY A 164 -4.62 8.77 2.86
CA GLY A 164 -5.02 8.89 4.25
C GLY A 164 -5.27 10.34 4.69
N PHE A 165 -4.44 11.27 4.22
CA PHE A 165 -4.63 12.70 4.45
C PHE A 165 -5.97 13.19 3.89
N PHE A 166 -6.27 12.93 2.62
CA PHE A 166 -7.53 13.37 2.01
C PHE A 166 -8.76 12.74 2.68
N THR A 167 -8.65 11.50 3.12
CA THR A 167 -9.71 10.82 3.87
C THR A 167 -9.94 11.49 5.22
N SER A 168 -8.87 11.87 5.94
CA SER A 168 -8.96 12.48 7.28
C SER A 168 -9.57 13.88 7.27
N ILE A 169 -9.43 14.63 6.18
CA ILE A 169 -10.03 15.97 6.01
C ILE A 169 -11.44 15.94 5.38
N GLY A 170 -12.05 14.75 5.28
CA GLY A 170 -13.42 14.56 4.75
C GLY A 170 -13.52 14.56 3.23
N LYS A 171 -12.40 14.57 2.48
CA LYS A 171 -12.37 14.52 1.02
C LYS A 171 -12.06 13.08 0.52
N ALA A 172 -12.81 12.11 1.02
CA ALA A 172 -12.58 10.68 0.74
C ALA A 172 -12.56 10.35 -0.75
N GLY A 173 -13.36 11.02 -1.58
CA GLY A 173 -13.36 10.83 -3.03
C GLY A 173 -12.00 11.06 -3.69
N LEU A 174 -11.26 12.11 -3.27
CA LEU A 174 -9.90 12.35 -3.76
C LEU A 174 -8.92 11.27 -3.30
N GLY A 175 -9.06 10.79 -2.06
CA GLY A 175 -8.26 9.68 -1.55
C GLY A 175 -8.46 8.39 -2.36
N ILE A 176 -9.70 8.09 -2.76
CA ILE A 176 -10.04 6.94 -3.60
C ILE A 176 -9.42 7.08 -4.99
N ILE A 177 -9.56 8.24 -5.64
CA ILE A 177 -8.99 8.51 -6.96
C ILE A 177 -7.47 8.30 -6.93
N MET A 178 -6.79 8.86 -5.93
CA MET A 178 -5.34 8.67 -5.77
C MET A 178 -4.96 7.20 -5.55
N SER A 179 -5.76 6.46 -4.80
CA SER A 179 -5.54 5.04 -4.56
C SER A 179 -5.72 4.20 -5.82
N LEU A 180 -6.79 4.47 -6.59
CA LEU A 180 -7.07 3.77 -7.87
C LEU A 180 -6.05 4.11 -8.94
N THR A 181 -5.63 5.38 -9.04
CA THR A 181 -4.61 5.82 -10.01
C THR A 181 -3.32 5.02 -9.83
N ARG A 182 -2.90 4.77 -8.59
CA ARG A 182 -1.73 3.92 -8.34
C ARG A 182 -1.90 2.51 -8.93
N GLN A 183 -3.06 1.89 -8.74
CA GLN A 183 -3.29 0.51 -9.16
C GLN A 183 -3.41 0.33 -10.67
N VAL A 184 -3.78 1.39 -11.39
CA VAL A 184 -3.93 1.37 -12.84
C VAL A 184 -2.60 1.72 -13.55
N ILE A 185 -1.76 2.56 -12.92
CA ILE A 185 -0.52 3.04 -13.54
C ILE A 185 0.69 2.18 -13.11
N PHE A 186 0.67 1.60 -11.92
CA PHE A 186 1.74 0.79 -11.33
C PHE A 186 1.28 -0.63 -11.01
#